data_bffea48a3106336c7d28d2e981ae77ca
#
_entry.id   bffea48a3106336c7d28d2e981ae77ca
#
_cell.length_a   1.000
_cell.length_b   1.000
_cell.length_c   1.000
_cell.angle_alpha   90.00
_cell.angle_beta   90.00
_cell.angle_gamma   90.00
#
_symmetry.space_group_name_H-M   'P 1'
#
loop_
_entity.id
_entity.type
_entity.pdbx_description
1 polymer ?
#
loop_
_entity_poly.entity_id
_entity_poly.type
_entity_poly.pdbx_seq_one_letter_code
_entity_poly.pdbx_strand_id
1 'polypeptide(L)'
;EAAFNDGSIDAAIGNESVAAGITLSANANFADQRPRLDITWQPHPDITKHVQMKGRVNRTGQVHKPSYLHLLTDIPASKRMAARLEQKLRSLNANTTANQKGLFQSGGIDVLNEIGDRAAATVMENNPAIHRRFGYPLKLASGARGLETEGAARKVTGRMIMLPIAEQEKLYAQFETEFHAERQKAERLGLIKDEARVHD
;
A
#
# COMPACT_ATOMS: atom_id res chain seq x y z
N GLU A 1 17.63 -20.71 -10.65
CA GLU A 1 18.57 -19.71 -10.12
C GLU A 1 19.79 -19.58 -11.03
N ALA A 2 20.55 -20.68 -11.27
CA ALA A 2 21.78 -20.65 -12.07
C ALA A 2 21.55 -20.02 -13.46
N ALA A 3 20.56 -20.47 -14.21
CA ALA A 3 20.27 -20.00 -15.56
C ALA A 3 19.86 -18.51 -15.62
N PHE A 4 19.30 -17.96 -14.55
CA PHE A 4 19.01 -16.52 -14.44
C PHE A 4 20.27 -15.70 -14.12
N ASN A 5 21.15 -16.25 -13.29
CA ASN A 5 22.38 -15.56 -12.89
C ASN A 5 23.52 -15.67 -13.93
N ASP A 6 23.46 -16.66 -14.84
CA ASP A 6 24.37 -16.73 -15.97
C ASP A 6 23.87 -16.07 -17.25
N GLY A 7 22.61 -15.58 -17.25
CA GLY A 7 21.99 -14.90 -18.38
C GLY A 7 21.38 -15.83 -19.44
N SER A 8 21.29 -17.12 -19.18
CA SER A 8 20.65 -18.08 -20.10
C SER A 8 19.14 -17.88 -20.19
N ILE A 9 18.52 -17.27 -19.18
CA ILE A 9 17.11 -16.83 -19.20
C ILE A 9 16.99 -15.38 -18.75
N ASP A 10 16.06 -14.65 -19.37
CA ASP A 10 15.86 -13.23 -19.12
C ASP A 10 14.83 -12.93 -18.01
N ALA A 11 13.98 -13.90 -17.68
CA ALA A 11 12.93 -13.72 -16.69
C ALA A 11 12.75 -14.97 -15.83
N ALA A 12 12.43 -14.76 -14.56
CA ALA A 12 12.06 -15.82 -13.62
C ALA A 12 10.74 -15.43 -12.93
N ILE A 13 9.81 -16.38 -12.84
CA ILE A 13 8.55 -16.21 -12.11
C ILE A 13 8.65 -17.05 -10.84
N GLY A 14 8.35 -16.44 -9.72
CA GLY A 14 8.38 -17.10 -8.42
C GLY A 14 7.19 -16.77 -7.56
N ASN A 15 6.90 -17.66 -6.64
CA ASN A 15 5.91 -17.48 -5.59
C ASN A 15 6.60 -17.34 -4.21
N GLU A 16 5.91 -17.57 -3.12
CA GLU A 16 6.45 -17.49 -1.76
C GLU A 16 7.71 -18.34 -1.54
N SER A 17 7.89 -19.44 -2.28
CA SER A 17 9.08 -20.29 -2.17
C SER A 17 10.38 -19.58 -2.55
N VAL A 18 10.29 -18.54 -3.39
CA VAL A 18 11.42 -17.65 -3.73
C VAL A 18 11.93 -16.86 -2.53
N ALA A 19 11.13 -16.71 -1.48
CA ALA A 19 11.53 -16.00 -0.27
C ALA A 19 12.69 -16.69 0.47
N ALA A 20 12.97 -17.94 0.21
CA ALA A 20 14.04 -18.72 0.87
C ALA A 20 15.03 -19.29 -0.14
N GLY A 21 16.31 -19.26 0.22
CA GLY A 21 17.36 -20.08 -0.39
C GLY A 21 17.94 -19.63 -1.73
N ILE A 22 17.34 -18.66 -2.44
CA ILE A 22 17.84 -18.23 -3.76
C ILE A 22 18.41 -16.82 -3.77
N THR A 23 19.24 -16.50 -4.75
CA THR A 23 19.80 -15.18 -5.01
C THR A 23 19.62 -14.82 -6.48
N LEU A 24 18.98 -13.68 -6.74
CA LEU A 24 18.67 -13.19 -8.09
C LEU A 24 19.26 -11.79 -8.33
N SER A 25 20.23 -11.38 -7.51
CA SER A 25 20.86 -10.05 -7.58
C SER A 25 21.89 -9.99 -8.72
N ALA A 26 22.15 -8.80 -9.23
CA ALA A 26 23.25 -8.53 -10.18
C ALA A 26 24.59 -8.49 -9.43
N ASN A 27 25.00 -9.59 -8.81
CA ASN A 27 26.24 -9.69 -8.04
C ASN A 27 27.45 -9.78 -8.98
N ALA A 28 28.54 -9.12 -8.59
CA ALA A 28 29.79 -9.12 -9.38
C ALA A 28 30.37 -10.51 -9.67
N ASN A 29 30.00 -11.51 -8.87
CA ASN A 29 30.44 -12.90 -9.06
C ASN A 29 29.60 -13.71 -10.06
N PHE A 30 28.51 -13.14 -10.57
CA PHE A 30 27.65 -13.77 -11.58
C PHE A 30 28.01 -13.28 -12.98
N ALA A 31 27.81 -14.14 -13.98
CA ALA A 31 28.07 -13.79 -15.37
C ALA A 31 27.12 -12.68 -15.88
N ASP A 32 25.86 -12.74 -15.50
CA ASP A 32 24.89 -11.71 -15.84
C ASP A 32 24.80 -10.62 -14.77
N GLN A 33 25.32 -9.46 -15.11
CA GLN A 33 25.33 -8.26 -14.27
C GLN A 33 24.33 -7.19 -14.72
N ARG A 34 23.41 -7.51 -15.64
CA ARG A 34 22.36 -6.58 -16.06
C ARG A 34 21.53 -6.09 -14.87
N PRO A 35 21.03 -4.84 -14.87
CA PRO A 35 20.12 -4.33 -13.85
C PRO A 35 18.92 -5.25 -13.68
N ARG A 36 18.54 -5.53 -12.45
CA ARG A 36 17.37 -6.37 -12.13
C ARG A 36 16.13 -5.52 -11.97
N LEU A 37 15.00 -6.00 -12.52
CA LEU A 37 13.67 -5.47 -12.30
C LEU A 37 12.83 -6.50 -11.56
N ASP A 38 12.38 -6.17 -10.36
CA ASP A 38 11.43 -6.96 -9.60
C ASP A 38 10.02 -6.47 -9.90
N ILE A 39 9.20 -7.33 -10.49
CA ILE A 39 7.80 -7.04 -10.77
C ILE A 39 6.93 -7.82 -9.78
N THR A 40 6.37 -7.13 -8.80
CA THR A 40 5.41 -7.72 -7.86
C THR A 40 4.01 -7.67 -8.43
N TRP A 41 3.49 -8.81 -8.87
CA TRP A 41 2.11 -8.94 -9.33
C TRP A 41 1.11 -8.94 -8.17
N GLN A 42 1.41 -9.69 -7.12
CA GLN A 42 0.58 -9.80 -5.93
C GLN A 42 1.46 -9.66 -4.68
N PRO A 43 1.34 -8.54 -3.95
CA PRO A 43 2.11 -8.34 -2.73
C PRO A 43 1.75 -9.39 -1.68
N HIS A 44 2.77 -9.94 -1.02
CA HIS A 44 2.54 -10.87 0.08
C HIS A 44 1.90 -10.14 1.29
N PRO A 45 0.85 -10.69 1.91
CA PRO A 45 0.17 -10.06 3.05
C PRO A 45 1.04 -9.96 4.31
N ASP A 46 2.00 -10.87 4.47
CA ASP A 46 3.05 -10.80 5.48
C ASP A 46 4.18 -9.92 4.99
N ILE A 47 4.39 -8.80 5.69
CA ILE A 47 5.37 -7.79 5.33
C ILE A 47 6.81 -8.33 5.41
N THR A 48 7.10 -9.22 6.35
CA THR A 48 8.43 -9.81 6.51
C THR A 48 8.80 -10.65 5.31
N LYS A 49 7.89 -11.50 4.86
CA LYS A 49 8.07 -12.31 3.64
C LYS A 49 8.18 -11.43 2.40
N HIS A 50 7.34 -10.39 2.30
CA HIS A 50 7.41 -9.43 1.19
C HIS A 50 8.80 -8.78 1.09
N VAL A 51 9.35 -8.30 2.20
CA VAL A 51 10.68 -7.70 2.26
C VAL A 51 11.78 -8.74 1.97
N GLN A 52 11.64 -9.96 2.48
CA GLN A 52 12.57 -11.05 2.18
C GLN A 52 12.62 -11.40 0.67
N MET A 53 11.46 -11.46 0.01
CA MET A 53 11.39 -11.69 -1.44
C MET A 53 12.14 -10.59 -2.20
N LYS A 54 11.92 -9.33 -1.86
CA LYS A 54 12.65 -8.20 -2.45
C LYS A 54 14.16 -8.24 -2.17
N GLY A 55 14.56 -8.73 -1.01
CA GLY A 55 15.96 -8.96 -0.66
C GLY A 55 16.65 -10.01 -1.53
N ARG A 56 15.93 -10.77 -2.38
CA ARG A 56 16.56 -11.73 -3.30
C ARG A 56 17.21 -11.06 -4.50
N VAL A 57 16.67 -9.93 -4.94
CA VAL A 57 17.23 -9.10 -6.02
C VAL A 57 18.09 -7.96 -5.50
N ASN A 58 18.04 -7.66 -4.18
CA ASN A 58 18.82 -6.59 -3.54
C ASN A 58 19.79 -7.19 -2.51
N ARG A 59 21.03 -7.39 -2.88
CA ARG A 59 22.08 -7.97 -2.04
C ARG A 59 23.33 -7.11 -2.01
N THR A 60 24.09 -7.23 -0.93
CA THR A 60 25.42 -6.64 -0.83
C THR A 60 26.33 -7.23 -1.93
N GLY A 61 27.17 -6.39 -2.53
CA GLY A 61 28.11 -6.80 -3.59
C GLY A 61 27.51 -6.83 -4.99
N GLN A 62 26.30 -6.30 -5.20
CA GLN A 62 25.72 -6.16 -6.53
C GLN A 62 26.28 -4.93 -7.25
N VAL A 63 26.40 -5.01 -8.57
CA VAL A 63 26.95 -3.95 -9.44
C VAL A 63 25.91 -2.84 -9.66
N HIS A 64 24.63 -3.21 -9.81
CA HIS A 64 23.53 -2.30 -10.04
C HIS A 64 22.44 -2.49 -8.99
N LYS A 65 21.87 -1.39 -8.50
CA LYS A 65 20.68 -1.44 -7.63
C LYS A 65 19.48 -1.92 -8.46
N PRO A 66 18.64 -2.81 -7.90
CA PRO A 66 17.44 -3.26 -8.58
C PRO A 66 16.38 -2.17 -8.64
N SER A 67 15.53 -2.22 -9.65
CA SER A 67 14.29 -1.46 -9.74
C SER A 67 13.11 -2.32 -9.30
N TYR A 68 12.06 -1.68 -8.78
CA TYR A 68 10.86 -2.37 -8.29
C TYR A 68 9.62 -1.81 -8.96
N LEU A 69 8.76 -2.69 -9.42
CA LEU A 69 7.47 -2.34 -10.02
C LEU A 69 6.37 -3.14 -9.30
N HIS A 70 5.33 -2.45 -8.85
CA HIS A 70 4.13 -3.08 -8.31
C HIS A 70 2.99 -2.93 -9.30
N LEU A 71 2.42 -4.06 -9.73
CA LEU A 71 1.22 -4.05 -10.56
C LEU A 71 -0.01 -3.96 -9.67
N LEU A 72 -0.80 -2.94 -9.89
CA LEU A 72 -2.07 -2.72 -9.21
C LEU A 72 -3.18 -2.64 -10.24
N THR A 73 -4.33 -3.18 -9.89
CA THR A 73 -5.55 -2.99 -10.69
C THR A 73 -6.31 -1.76 -10.18
N ASP A 74 -7.15 -1.17 -11.01
CA ASP A 74 -8.01 -0.04 -10.61
C ASP A 74 -9.15 -0.44 -9.67
N ILE A 75 -9.32 -1.73 -9.41
CA ILE A 75 -10.35 -2.24 -8.51
C ILE A 75 -10.11 -1.70 -7.09
N PRO A 76 -11.11 -1.13 -6.41
CA PRO A 76 -10.98 -0.55 -5.06
C PRO A 76 -10.36 -1.49 -4.01
N ALA A 77 -10.64 -2.79 -4.13
CA ALA A 77 -10.03 -3.80 -3.26
C ALA A 77 -8.50 -3.86 -3.39
N SER A 78 -7.97 -3.73 -4.61
CA SER A 78 -6.52 -3.70 -4.86
C SER A 78 -5.88 -2.43 -4.33
N LYS A 79 -6.51 -1.27 -4.52
CA LYS A 79 -6.07 0.02 -3.96
C LYS A 79 -5.96 -0.05 -2.43
N ARG A 80 -6.96 -0.67 -1.77
CA ARG A 80 -6.94 -0.89 -0.32
C ARG A 80 -5.81 -1.81 0.12
N MET A 81 -5.54 -2.89 -0.62
CA MET A 81 -4.43 -3.80 -0.30
C MET A 81 -3.08 -3.10 -0.41
N ALA A 82 -2.89 -2.27 -1.44
CA ALA A 82 -1.70 -1.46 -1.63
C ALA A 82 -1.51 -0.46 -0.48
N ALA A 83 -2.56 0.26 -0.08
CA ALA A 83 -2.51 1.19 1.05
C ALA A 83 -2.13 0.48 2.37
N ARG A 84 -2.67 -0.71 2.62
CA ARG A 84 -2.29 -1.51 3.81
C ARG A 84 -0.84 -1.97 3.77
N LEU A 85 -0.35 -2.38 2.61
CA LEU A 85 1.05 -2.77 2.44
C LEU A 85 1.97 -1.58 2.73
N GLU A 86 1.66 -0.43 2.14
CA GLU A 86 2.42 0.80 2.34
C GLU A 86 2.46 1.24 3.81
N GLN A 87 1.33 1.20 4.51
CA GLN A 87 1.26 1.48 5.94
C GLN A 87 2.18 0.55 6.75
N LYS A 88 2.17 -0.75 6.45
CA LYS A 88 3.05 -1.73 7.11
C LYS A 88 4.52 -1.48 6.80
N LEU A 89 4.86 -1.14 5.55
CA LEU A 89 6.24 -0.82 5.14
C LEU A 89 6.75 0.43 5.84
N ARG A 90 5.94 1.48 5.93
CA ARG A 90 6.29 2.70 6.69
C ARG A 90 6.53 2.39 8.17
N SER A 91 5.67 1.60 8.80
CA SER A 91 5.83 1.18 10.19
C SER A 91 7.13 0.38 10.40
N LEU A 92 7.47 -0.52 9.47
CA LEU A 92 8.70 -1.30 9.53
C LEU A 92 9.93 -0.40 9.36
N ASN A 93 9.91 0.52 8.40
CA ASN A 93 11.00 1.45 8.13
C ASN A 93 11.21 2.45 9.27
N ALA A 94 10.15 2.93 9.92
CA ALA A 94 10.24 3.79 11.10
C ALA A 94 10.98 3.12 12.26
N ASN A 95 10.87 1.80 12.38
CA ASN A 95 11.52 1.02 13.43
C ASN A 95 12.96 0.59 13.08
N THR A 96 13.36 0.60 11.80
CA THR A 96 14.61 -0.02 11.38
C THR A 96 15.70 0.94 10.91
N THR A 97 15.40 2.14 10.44
CA THR A 97 16.42 3.09 9.97
C THR A 97 15.92 4.53 9.82
N ALA A 98 16.79 5.48 10.16
CA ALA A 98 16.65 6.92 9.85
C ALA A 98 16.71 7.22 8.33
N ASN A 99 16.75 6.23 7.47
CA ASN A 99 16.90 6.41 6.02
C ASN A 99 15.54 6.26 5.33
N GLN A 100 14.75 7.34 5.43
CA GLN A 100 13.37 7.43 4.94
C GLN A 100 13.22 7.63 3.42
N LYS A 101 14.29 7.57 2.63
CA LYS A 101 14.16 7.67 1.16
C LYS A 101 13.70 6.33 0.61
N GLY A 102 12.40 6.21 0.61
CA GLY A 102 11.57 5.07 0.35
C GLY A 102 12.02 4.11 -0.72
N LEU A 103 12.19 2.86 -0.33
CA LEU A 103 12.18 1.70 -1.23
C LEU A 103 10.84 1.52 -1.96
N PHE A 104 9.81 2.29 -1.58
CA PHE A 104 8.47 2.19 -2.14
C PHE A 104 7.75 3.53 -2.09
N GLN A 105 7.78 4.26 -3.19
CA GLN A 105 6.69 5.16 -3.54
C GLN A 105 5.75 4.39 -4.47
N SER A 106 4.83 3.62 -3.88
CA SER A 106 3.63 3.28 -4.65
C SER A 106 2.84 4.58 -4.77
N GLY A 107 2.43 4.97 -5.97
CA GLY A 107 1.61 6.17 -6.18
C GLY A 107 0.21 6.06 -5.54
N GLY A 108 0.04 5.17 -4.57
CA GLY A 108 -1.18 4.96 -3.79
C GLY A 108 -1.25 5.95 -2.63
N ILE A 109 -2.37 6.62 -2.52
CA ILE A 109 -2.69 7.50 -1.40
C ILE A 109 -2.86 6.63 -0.15
N ASP A 110 -2.10 6.90 0.91
CA ASP A 110 -2.36 6.27 2.21
C ASP A 110 -3.66 6.81 2.80
N VAL A 111 -4.73 6.09 2.57
CA VAL A 111 -6.08 6.44 3.03
C VAL A 111 -6.41 5.87 4.41
N LEU A 112 -5.53 5.07 5.01
CA LEU A 112 -5.75 4.39 6.29
C LEU A 112 -5.15 5.18 7.46
N ASN A 113 -5.51 6.45 7.58
CA ASN A 113 -5.06 7.39 8.58
C ASN A 113 -6.24 8.22 9.12
N GLU A 114 -6.00 9.16 10.03
CA GLU A 114 -7.04 10.00 10.62
C GLU A 114 -7.85 10.82 9.59
N ILE A 115 -7.22 11.24 8.49
CA ILE A 115 -7.92 11.97 7.41
C ILE A 115 -8.88 11.02 6.72
N GLY A 116 -8.41 9.82 6.38
CA GLY A 116 -9.26 8.77 5.81
C GLY A 116 -10.38 8.33 6.74
N ASP A 117 -10.14 8.32 8.04
CA ASP A 117 -11.16 8.02 9.04
C ASP A 117 -12.29 9.06 9.03
N ARG A 118 -11.95 10.35 8.98
CA ARG A 118 -12.95 11.43 8.83
C ARG A 118 -13.70 11.34 7.50
N ALA A 119 -12.96 11.14 6.40
CA ALA A 119 -13.57 10.98 5.08
C ALA A 119 -14.54 9.78 5.03
N ALA A 120 -14.17 8.64 5.61
CA ALA A 120 -15.02 7.46 5.67
C ALA A 120 -16.28 7.69 6.51
N ALA A 121 -16.19 8.43 7.61
CA ALA A 121 -17.34 8.80 8.41
C ALA A 121 -18.30 9.68 7.61
N THR A 122 -17.80 10.73 6.94
CA THR A 122 -18.60 11.61 6.08
C THR A 122 -19.29 10.85 4.95
N VAL A 123 -18.57 9.91 4.29
CA VAL A 123 -19.16 9.07 3.24
C VAL A 123 -20.30 8.21 3.81
N MET A 124 -20.16 7.66 5.01
CA MET A 124 -21.22 6.84 5.62
C MET A 124 -22.41 7.68 6.10
N GLU A 125 -22.18 8.90 6.56
CA GLU A 125 -23.25 9.86 6.87
C GLU A 125 -24.09 10.21 5.62
N ASN A 126 -23.41 10.44 4.50
CA ASN A 126 -24.03 10.76 3.21
C ASN A 126 -24.68 9.53 2.53
N ASN A 127 -24.36 8.32 2.98
CA ASN A 127 -24.88 7.06 2.42
C ASN A 127 -25.48 6.13 3.49
N PRO A 128 -26.58 6.53 4.17
CA PRO A 128 -27.14 5.76 5.28
C PRO A 128 -27.63 4.37 4.88
N ALA A 129 -28.05 4.19 3.63
CA ALA A 129 -28.46 2.89 3.10
C ALA A 129 -27.25 1.92 2.99
N ILE A 130 -26.10 2.41 2.53
CA ILE A 130 -24.84 1.65 2.47
C ILE A 130 -24.34 1.37 3.88
N HIS A 131 -24.38 2.35 4.78
CA HIS A 131 -24.00 2.18 6.19
C HIS A 131 -24.81 1.06 6.85
N ARG A 132 -26.12 1.03 6.61
CA ARG A 132 -27.01 -0.05 7.07
C ARG A 132 -26.64 -1.41 6.46
N ARG A 133 -26.41 -1.45 5.13
CA ARG A 133 -26.02 -2.67 4.40
C ARG A 133 -24.68 -3.24 4.92
N PHE A 134 -23.80 -2.38 5.40
CA PHE A 134 -22.53 -2.79 6.04
C PHE A 134 -22.69 -3.21 7.51
N GLY A 135 -23.92 -3.23 8.06
CA GLY A 135 -24.18 -3.57 9.45
C GLY A 135 -23.76 -2.48 10.43
N TYR A 136 -23.88 -1.22 10.04
CA TYR A 136 -23.55 -0.05 10.87
C TYR A 136 -22.14 -0.08 11.48
N PRO A 137 -21.07 -0.20 10.68
CA PRO A 137 -19.71 -0.37 11.19
C PRO A 137 -19.19 0.79 12.03
N LEU A 138 -19.79 1.97 11.92
CA LEU A 138 -19.40 3.19 12.63
C LEU A 138 -20.43 3.63 13.69
N LYS A 139 -21.33 2.75 14.08
CA LYS A 139 -22.29 3.04 15.15
C LYS A 139 -21.57 3.15 16.50
N LEU A 140 -21.76 4.26 17.20
CA LEU A 140 -21.21 4.44 18.54
C LEU A 140 -21.79 3.39 19.52
N ALA A 141 -20.90 2.77 20.29
CA ALA A 141 -21.28 1.74 21.28
C ALA A 141 -22.22 2.30 22.37
N SER A 142 -22.10 3.59 22.69
CA SER A 142 -22.93 4.30 23.65
C SER A 142 -24.38 4.54 23.19
N GLY A 143 -24.68 4.25 21.90
CA GLY A 143 -25.98 4.62 21.31
C GLY A 143 -26.18 6.12 21.09
N ALA A 144 -25.15 6.94 21.32
CA ALA A 144 -25.19 8.38 21.07
C ALA A 144 -25.40 8.69 19.58
N ARG A 145 -25.85 9.91 19.28
CA ARG A 145 -25.94 10.39 17.89
C ARG A 145 -24.55 10.66 17.34
N GLY A 146 -24.32 10.33 16.06
CA GLY A 146 -23.07 10.48 15.34
C GLY A 146 -22.44 9.15 14.96
N LEU A 147 -21.31 9.23 14.27
CA LEU A 147 -20.55 8.06 13.85
C LEU A 147 -19.17 8.01 14.55
N GLU A 148 -18.73 6.80 14.81
CA GLU A 148 -17.37 6.55 15.30
C GLU A 148 -16.38 6.82 14.17
N THR A 149 -15.40 7.69 14.40
CA THR A 149 -14.39 8.03 13.39
C THR A 149 -13.15 7.14 13.51
N GLU A 150 -12.79 6.67 14.71
CA GLU A 150 -11.59 5.87 14.92
C GLU A 150 -11.62 4.55 14.12
N GLY A 151 -10.64 4.38 13.23
CA GLY A 151 -10.53 3.22 12.36
C GLY A 151 -11.63 3.11 11.30
N ALA A 152 -12.38 4.20 11.04
CA ALA A 152 -13.50 4.21 10.11
C ALA A 152 -13.07 3.86 8.69
N ALA A 153 -11.95 4.40 8.20
CA ALA A 153 -11.41 4.08 6.88
C ALA A 153 -11.19 2.57 6.72
N ARG A 154 -10.62 1.93 7.72
CA ARG A 154 -10.38 0.47 7.70
C ARG A 154 -11.68 -0.32 7.73
N LYS A 155 -12.62 0.06 8.61
CA LYS A 155 -13.93 -0.60 8.76
C LYS A 155 -14.75 -0.48 7.46
N VAL A 156 -14.81 0.69 6.87
CA VAL A 156 -15.61 0.98 5.66
C VAL A 156 -14.99 0.36 4.42
N THR A 157 -13.72 0.64 4.12
CA THR A 157 -13.04 0.10 2.94
C THR A 157 -12.95 -1.43 2.98
N GLY A 158 -12.89 -2.02 4.19
CA GLY A 158 -12.92 -3.47 4.35
C GLY A 158 -14.24 -4.10 3.94
N ARG A 159 -15.36 -3.38 4.07
CA ARG A 159 -16.69 -3.86 3.71
C ARG A 159 -17.09 -3.54 2.27
N MET A 160 -16.42 -2.56 1.65
CA MET A 160 -16.67 -2.23 0.23
C MET A 160 -16.52 -3.43 -0.69
N ILE A 161 -15.60 -4.36 -0.38
CA ILE A 161 -15.38 -5.56 -1.20
C ILE A 161 -16.61 -6.48 -1.31
N MET A 162 -17.59 -6.31 -0.42
CA MET A 162 -18.85 -7.07 -0.46
C MET A 162 -19.89 -6.49 -1.44
N LEU A 163 -19.61 -5.32 -2.01
CA LEU A 163 -20.47 -4.68 -3.00
C LEU A 163 -20.11 -5.18 -4.41
N PRO A 164 -21.05 -5.13 -5.36
CA PRO A 164 -20.74 -5.26 -6.79
C PRO A 164 -19.68 -4.23 -7.22
N ILE A 165 -18.85 -4.57 -8.20
CA ILE A 165 -17.69 -3.73 -8.62
C ILE A 165 -18.12 -2.30 -8.94
N ALA A 166 -19.20 -2.09 -9.70
CA ALA A 166 -19.70 -0.76 -10.05
C ALA A 166 -20.09 0.09 -8.81
N GLU A 167 -20.66 -0.55 -7.77
CA GLU A 167 -20.96 0.13 -6.51
C GLU A 167 -19.68 0.42 -5.71
N GLN A 168 -18.70 -0.49 -5.74
CA GLN A 168 -17.39 -0.26 -5.13
C GLN A 168 -16.71 0.97 -5.74
N GLU A 169 -16.64 1.04 -7.07
CA GLU A 169 -16.03 2.16 -7.79
C GLU A 169 -16.68 3.49 -7.42
N LYS A 170 -18.01 3.53 -7.45
CA LYS A 170 -18.77 4.73 -7.09
C LYS A 170 -18.51 5.18 -5.65
N LEU A 171 -18.54 4.24 -4.70
CA LEU A 171 -18.35 4.56 -3.29
C LEU A 171 -16.90 4.94 -3.01
N TYR A 172 -15.95 4.30 -3.69
CA TYR A 172 -14.53 4.60 -3.53
C TYR A 172 -14.19 5.98 -4.13
N ALA A 173 -14.78 6.36 -5.25
CA ALA A 173 -14.64 7.71 -5.82
C ALA A 173 -15.17 8.80 -4.86
N GLN A 174 -16.31 8.56 -4.20
CA GLN A 174 -16.81 9.45 -3.15
C GLN A 174 -15.81 9.54 -1.99
N PHE A 175 -15.25 8.42 -1.56
CA PHE A 175 -14.28 8.37 -0.49
C PHE A 175 -12.98 9.13 -0.85
N GLU A 176 -12.46 8.97 -2.06
CA GLU A 176 -11.30 9.73 -2.54
C GLU A 176 -11.58 11.24 -2.56
N THR A 177 -12.77 11.64 -3.01
CA THR A 177 -13.18 13.06 -3.03
C THR A 177 -13.20 13.64 -1.62
N GLU A 178 -13.83 12.96 -0.67
CA GLU A 178 -13.88 13.41 0.73
C GLU A 178 -12.50 13.38 1.39
N PHE A 179 -11.68 12.39 1.06
CA PHE A 179 -10.30 12.32 1.54
C PHE A 179 -9.48 13.54 1.12
N HIS A 180 -9.58 13.94 -0.14
CA HIS A 180 -8.89 15.13 -0.65
C HIS A 180 -9.43 16.42 0.00
N ALA A 181 -10.73 16.52 0.23
CA ALA A 181 -11.32 17.64 0.92
C ALA A 181 -10.85 17.75 2.37
N GLU A 182 -10.86 16.65 3.12
CA GLU A 182 -10.37 16.60 4.49
C GLU A 182 -8.86 16.86 4.59
N ARG A 183 -8.08 16.38 3.63
CA ARG A 183 -6.65 16.67 3.55
C ARG A 183 -6.38 18.15 3.35
N GLN A 184 -7.04 18.80 2.39
CA GLN A 184 -6.90 20.24 2.16
C GLN A 184 -7.32 21.05 3.40
N LYS A 185 -8.35 20.63 4.10
CA LYS A 185 -8.78 21.26 5.35
C LYS A 185 -7.71 21.12 6.44
N ALA A 186 -7.11 19.95 6.59
CA ALA A 186 -6.04 19.71 7.54
C ALA A 186 -4.76 20.51 7.19
N GLU A 187 -4.42 20.66 5.92
CA GLU A 187 -3.32 21.50 5.44
C GLU A 187 -3.56 22.98 5.77
N ARG A 188 -4.77 23.50 5.50
CA ARG A 188 -5.15 24.90 5.85
C ARG A 188 -5.08 25.19 7.35
N LEU A 189 -5.36 24.18 8.17
CA LEU A 189 -5.31 24.29 9.63
C LEU A 189 -3.90 24.06 10.20
N GLY A 190 -2.90 23.78 9.35
CA GLY A 190 -1.53 23.51 9.76
C GLY A 190 -1.35 22.20 10.54
N LEU A 191 -2.34 21.30 10.48
CA LEU A 191 -2.30 20.00 11.15
C LEU A 191 -1.41 18.98 10.44
N ILE A 192 -1.06 19.24 9.17
CA ILE A 192 -0.15 18.43 8.36
C ILE A 192 0.94 19.36 7.86
N LYS A 193 2.19 19.02 8.16
CA LYS A 193 3.34 19.65 7.50
C LYS A 193 3.47 19.05 6.11
N ASP A 194 3.50 19.91 5.09
CA ASP A 194 3.75 19.52 3.71
C ASP A 194 5.19 18.99 3.62
N GLU A 195 5.36 17.67 3.56
CA GLU A 195 6.68 17.03 3.41
C GLU A 195 7.38 17.39 2.09
N ALA A 196 6.64 18.05 1.16
CA ALA A 196 7.16 18.47 -0.15
C ALA A 196 8.01 19.76 -0.10
N ARG A 197 8.03 20.50 1.02
CA ARG A 197 8.78 21.77 1.15
C ARG A 197 10.18 21.68 1.74
N VAL A 198 10.74 20.50 1.90
CA VAL A 198 12.10 20.30 2.48
C VAL A 198 13.15 20.02 1.41
N HIS A 199 12.94 20.45 0.18
CA HIS A 199 13.95 20.39 -0.88
C HIS A 199 13.99 21.73 -1.66
N ASP A 200 14.54 22.74 -1.02
CA ASP A 200 15.32 23.81 -1.61
C ASP A 200 16.66 23.90 -0.88
#